data_1a7252fc5e2b3c53e7cba6745646bc3b
#
_entry.id   1a7252fc5e2b3c53e7cba6745646bc3b
#
_cell.length_a   1.000
_cell.length_b   1.000
_cell.length_c   1.000
_cell.angle_alpha   90.00
_cell.angle_beta   90.00
_cell.angle_gamma   90.00
#
_symmetry.space_group_name_H-M   'P 1'
#
loop_
_entity.id
_entity.type
_entity.pdbx_description
1 polymer ?
#
loop_
_entity_poly.entity_id
_entity_poly.type
_entity_poly.pdbx_seq_one_letter_code
_entity_poly.pdbx_strand_id
1 'polypeptide(L)' 'MFIQIAPKAKVYVTDADLLFIRQHTTESFRAKQLSPEDADRAKRLADKAVFVRKKLDDDTQYALNRKIRFVANDRKK' A
#
# COMPACT_ATOMS: atom_id res chain seq x y z
N MET A 1 -12.51 4.30 -1.50
CA MET A 1 -11.78 4.68 -2.72
C MET A 1 -11.15 3.46 -3.34
N PHE A 2 -11.11 3.37 -4.65
CA PHE A 2 -10.45 2.27 -5.35
C PHE A 2 -9.08 2.70 -5.84
N ILE A 3 -8.15 1.76 -5.80
CA ILE A 3 -6.81 1.94 -6.33
C ILE A 3 -6.59 0.87 -7.39
N GLN A 4 -6.11 1.28 -8.55
CA GLN A 4 -5.80 0.36 -9.63
C GLN A 4 -4.38 -0.18 -9.44
N ILE A 5 -4.25 -1.50 -9.29
CA ILE A 5 -2.95 -2.15 -9.07
C ILE A 5 -2.43 -2.81 -10.35
N ALA A 6 -3.28 -2.97 -11.33
CA ALA A 6 -2.93 -3.53 -12.63
C ALA A 6 -3.98 -3.04 -13.62
N PRO A 7 -3.74 -3.16 -14.93
CA PRO A 7 -4.69 -2.61 -15.92
C PRO A 7 -6.13 -3.07 -15.75
N LYS A 8 -6.34 -4.25 -15.22
CA LYS A 8 -7.69 -4.77 -15.04
C LYS A 8 -8.03 -5.13 -13.60
N ALA A 9 -7.21 -4.70 -12.66
CA ALA A 9 -7.41 -5.06 -11.26
C ALA A 9 -7.45 -3.82 -10.38
N LYS A 10 -8.49 -3.74 -9.57
CA LYS A 10 -8.67 -2.65 -8.60
C LYS A 10 -8.89 -3.24 -7.22
N VAL A 11 -8.46 -2.53 -6.20
CA VAL A 11 -8.73 -2.90 -4.81
C VAL A 11 -9.32 -1.70 -4.08
N TYR A 12 -10.17 -2.00 -3.12
CA TYR A 12 -10.77 -0.95 -2.30
C TYR A 12 -9.90 -0.67 -1.09
N VAL A 13 -9.70 0.61 -0.79
CA VAL A 13 -8.98 1.03 0.42
C VAL A 13 -9.84 2.07 1.16
N THR A 14 -9.74 2.07 2.47
CA THR A 14 -10.43 3.03 3.31
C THR A 14 -9.65 4.35 3.33
N ASP A 15 -10.26 5.40 3.88
CA ASP A 15 -9.57 6.68 4.04
C ASP A 15 -8.33 6.54 4.93
N ALA A 16 -8.43 5.74 5.98
CA ALA A 16 -7.28 5.52 6.86
C ALA A 16 -6.16 4.78 6.12
N ASP A 17 -6.51 3.81 5.29
CA ASP A 17 -5.53 3.11 4.46
C ASP A 17 -4.87 4.08 3.48
N LEU A 18 -5.65 4.96 2.89
CA LEU A 18 -5.13 5.92 1.92
C LEU A 18 -4.14 6.88 2.57
N LEU A 19 -4.43 7.35 3.79
CA LEU A 19 -3.49 8.19 4.52
C LEU A 19 -2.17 7.46 4.76
N PHE A 20 -2.25 6.20 5.18
CA PHE A 20 -1.07 5.39 5.41
C PHE A 20 -0.27 5.23 4.12
N ILE A 21 -0.94 4.96 3.01
CA ILE A 21 -0.29 4.81 1.71
C ILE A 21 0.46 6.09 1.34
N ARG A 22 -0.19 7.24 1.52
CA ARG A 22 0.41 8.53 1.17
C ARG A 22 1.64 8.86 2.00
N GLN A 23 1.69 8.38 3.24
CA GLN A 23 2.84 8.59 4.10
C GLN A 23 4.05 7.78 3.67
N HIS A 24 3.85 6.78 2.82
CA HIS A 24 4.90 5.85 2.44
C HIS A 24 5.04 5.71 0.92
N THR A 25 4.77 6.80 0.19
CA THR A 25 4.81 6.74 -1.28
C THR A 25 6.23 6.88 -1.83
N THR A 26 7.14 7.50 -1.09
CA THR A 26 8.46 7.81 -1.62
C THR A 26 9.55 6.88 -1.13
N GLU A 27 9.37 6.24 0.01
CA GLU A 27 10.40 5.42 0.62
C GLU A 27 9.85 4.08 1.05
N SER A 28 10.71 3.06 1.00
CA SER A 28 10.38 1.79 1.61
C SER A 28 10.44 1.91 3.14
N PHE A 29 9.79 1.00 3.82
CA PHE A 29 9.76 1.00 5.28
C PHE A 29 9.74 -0.44 5.78
N ARG A 30 10.09 -0.62 7.04
CA ARG A 30 10.15 -1.94 7.64
C ARG A 30 9.05 -2.15 8.66
N ALA A 31 8.58 -3.37 8.78
CA ALA A 31 7.52 -3.72 9.72
C ALA A 31 7.89 -3.35 11.15
N LYS A 32 9.16 -3.51 11.53
CA LYS A 32 9.60 -3.18 12.88
C LYS A 32 9.53 -1.70 13.21
N GLN A 33 9.46 -0.84 12.20
CA GLN A 33 9.35 0.60 12.39
C GLN A 33 7.92 1.05 12.64
N LEU A 34 6.96 0.14 12.51
CA LEU A 34 5.55 0.45 12.59
C LEU A 34 4.97 0.02 13.93
N SER A 35 3.91 0.71 14.34
CA SER A 35 3.09 0.23 15.46
C SER A 35 2.43 -1.08 15.07
N PRO A 36 1.93 -1.87 16.02
CA PRO A 36 1.24 -3.10 15.69
C PRO A 36 0.06 -2.89 14.74
N GLU A 37 -0.67 -1.79 14.91
CA GLU A 37 -1.79 -1.48 14.03
C GLU A 37 -1.34 -1.19 12.61
N ASP A 38 -0.29 -0.38 12.47
CA ASP A 38 0.24 -0.04 11.16
C ASP A 38 0.91 -1.24 10.49
N ALA A 39 1.57 -2.09 11.26
CA ALA A 39 2.17 -3.30 10.72
C ALA A 39 1.09 -4.22 10.15
N ASP A 40 -0.02 -4.37 10.85
CA ASP A 40 -1.14 -5.17 10.36
C ASP A 40 -1.75 -4.55 9.10
N ARG A 41 -1.88 -3.23 9.08
CA ARG A 41 -2.40 -2.51 7.91
C ARG A 41 -1.50 -2.71 6.71
N ALA A 42 -0.18 -2.59 6.90
CA ALA A 42 0.79 -2.80 5.81
C ALA A 42 0.69 -4.22 5.27
N LYS A 43 0.55 -5.20 6.15
CA LYS A 43 0.41 -6.58 5.75
C LYS A 43 -0.85 -6.80 4.90
N ARG A 44 -1.97 -6.23 5.32
CA ARG A 44 -3.22 -6.36 4.58
C ARG A 44 -3.12 -5.69 3.21
N LEU A 45 -2.51 -4.52 3.16
CA LEU A 45 -2.34 -3.81 1.90
C LEU A 45 -1.37 -4.55 0.97
N ALA A 46 -0.34 -5.20 1.53
CA ALA A 46 0.55 -6.02 0.72
C ALA A 46 -0.18 -7.24 0.16
N ASP A 47 -1.10 -7.82 0.93
CA ASP A 47 -1.92 -8.92 0.43
C ASP A 47 -2.82 -8.48 -0.72
N LYS A 48 -3.18 -7.21 -0.77
CA LYS A 48 -3.97 -6.62 -1.86
C LYS A 48 -3.10 -6.11 -3.01
N ALA A 49 -1.78 -6.34 -2.94
CA ALA A 49 -0.81 -5.89 -3.93
C ALA A 49 -0.62 -4.37 -3.97
N VAL A 50 -1.05 -3.65 -2.94
CA VAL A 50 -0.80 -2.21 -2.84
C VAL A 50 0.66 -1.95 -2.48
N PHE A 51 1.22 -2.78 -1.59
CA PHE A 51 2.64 -2.75 -1.28
C PHE A 51 3.31 -4.03 -1.75
N VAL A 52 4.58 -3.92 -2.12
CA VAL A 52 5.43 -5.06 -2.41
C VAL A 52 6.18 -5.42 -1.14
N ARG A 53 6.16 -6.68 -0.82
CA ARG A 53 6.76 -7.19 0.42
C ARG A 53 8.07 -7.91 0.11
N LYS A 54 9.13 -7.57 0.84
CA LYS A 54 10.40 -8.25 0.73
C LYS A 54 10.80 -8.77 2.09
N LYS A 55 10.99 -10.07 2.19
CA LYS A 55 11.38 -10.69 3.46
C LYS A 55 12.87 -10.50 3.70
N LEU A 56 13.21 -9.99 4.86
CA LEU A 56 14.59 -9.85 5.31
C LEU A 56 14.86 -10.92 6.38
N ASP A 57 16.11 -11.02 6.83
CA ASP A 57 16.49 -12.04 7.79
C ASP A 57 15.65 -12.01 9.07
N ASP A 58 15.39 -10.81 9.58
CA ASP A 58 14.69 -10.66 10.85
C ASP A 58 13.53 -9.65 10.77
N ASP A 59 13.13 -9.28 9.56
CA ASP A 59 12.12 -8.24 9.39
C ASP A 59 11.47 -8.39 8.02
N THR A 60 10.50 -7.55 7.75
CA THR A 60 9.86 -7.47 6.44
C THR A 60 9.92 -6.02 5.96
N GLN A 61 10.34 -5.82 4.74
CA GLN A 61 10.40 -4.51 4.12
C GLN A 61 9.23 -4.36 3.15
N TYR A 62 8.57 -3.22 3.22
CA TYR A 62 7.46 -2.88 2.33
C TYR A 62 7.83 -1.69 1.47
N ALA A 63 7.36 -1.70 0.23
CA ALA A 63 7.50 -0.57 -0.67
C ALA A 63 6.23 -0.45 -1.49
N LEU A 64 5.87 0.76 -1.87
CA LEU A 64 4.67 0.96 -2.67
C LEU A 64 4.84 0.29 -4.03
N ASN A 65 3.80 -0.40 -4.47
CA ASN A 65 3.78 -1.00 -5.81
C ASN A 65 3.80 0.12 -6.84
N ARG A 66 4.84 0.15 -7.66
CA ARG A 66 5.03 1.24 -8.63
C ARG A 66 4.00 1.22 -9.76
N LYS A 67 3.30 0.12 -9.93
CA LYS A 67 2.25 0.01 -10.94
C LYS A 67 0.91 0.55 -10.45
N ILE A 68 0.86 0.97 -9.20
CA ILE A 68 -0.38 1.42 -8.60
C ILE A 68 -0.79 2.78 -9.18
N ARG A 69 -2.10 2.95 -9.38
CA ARG A 69 -2.65 4.22 -9.82
C ARG A 69 -3.87 4.55 -8.98
N PHE A 70 -3.97 5.80 -8.60
CA PHE A 70 -5.11 6.29 -7.86
C PHE A 70 -6.20 6.72 -8.85
N VAL A 71 -7.39 6.16 -8.70
CA VAL A 71 -8.48 6.41 -9.65
C VAL A 71 -9.63 7.20 -9.03
N ALA A 72 -9.38 7.84 -7.91
CA ALA A 72 -10.44 8.55 -7.19
C ALA A 72 -11.02 9.70 -8.00
N ASN A 73 -10.22 10.30 -8.86
CA ASN A 73 -10.62 11.50 -9.59
C ASN A 73 -10.77 11.24 -11.07
N ASP A 74 -11.07 10.09 -11.45
CA ASP A 74 -11.15 9.75 -12.84
C ASP A 74 -12.41 10.25 -13.52
N ARG A 75 -13.10 11.11 -12.95
CA ARG A 75 -14.20 11.70 -13.57
C ARG A 75 -13.80 12.71 -14.57
N LYS A 76 -13.46 12.76 -14.56
CA LYS A 76 -13.23 13.47 -15.15
C LYS A 76 -13.04 13.75 -15.77
N LYS A 77 -13.18 13.67 -16.04
CA LYS A 77 -13.01 13.97 -16.59
C LYS A 77 -13.04 14.30 -17.05
#